data_144a6be1444e51fbefe89c99a76a1579
#
_entry.id   144a6be1444e51fbefe89c99a76a1579
#
_cell.length_a   1.000
_cell.length_b   1.000
_cell.length_c   1.000
_cell.angle_alpha   90.00
_cell.angle_beta   90.00
_cell.angle_gamma   90.00
#
_symmetry.space_group_name_H-M   'P 1'
#
loop_
_entity.id
_entity.type
_entity.pdbx_description
1 polymer ?
#
loop_
_entity_poly.entity_id
_entity_poly.type
_entity_poly.pdbx_seq_one_letter_code
_entity_poly.pdbx_strand_id
1 'polypeptide(L)'
;MVLIPFFENASQIVPNCQTYPKHQTALAFFIFYHKWTEYFGDSNYAVRGMLEKVMVRWDTEKKVSKKGYSLNGESFENRNIIGRVESDTLTWVWQGYDHKISQSALFHELVHLALRAKYGTADPDHEGTKYRGWTRLHSSMIIECKQMLQSFNL
;
A
#
# COMPACT_ATOMS: atom_id res chain seq x y z
N MET A 1 -20.48 -3.04 9.74
CA MET A 1 -19.33 -2.18 9.60
C MET A 1 -19.55 -1.19 8.48
N VAL A 2 -19.48 0.08 8.78
CA VAL A 2 -19.97 1.14 7.92
C VAL A 2 -18.89 1.69 6.96
N LEU A 3 -17.61 1.44 7.22
CA LEU A 3 -16.53 2.08 6.46
C LEU A 3 -16.12 1.36 5.18
N ILE A 4 -16.49 0.09 5.03
CA ILE A 4 -16.19 -0.65 3.80
C ILE A 4 -16.74 0.03 2.54
N PRO A 5 -17.99 0.55 2.54
CA PRO A 5 -18.52 1.24 1.36
C PRO A 5 -17.72 2.48 0.92
N PHE A 6 -17.02 3.14 1.82
CA PHE A 6 -16.20 4.30 1.45
C PHE A 6 -15.06 3.93 0.51
N PHE A 7 -14.65 2.67 0.54
CA PHE A 7 -13.52 2.19 -0.25
C PHE A 7 -13.93 1.18 -1.32
N GLU A 8 -15.18 1.23 -1.76
CA GLU A 8 -15.68 0.29 -2.76
C GLU A 8 -14.93 0.33 -4.08
N ASN A 9 -14.36 1.48 -4.44
CA ASN A 9 -13.58 1.64 -5.66
C ASN A 9 -12.10 1.29 -5.45
N ALA A 10 -11.75 0.76 -4.29
CA ALA A 10 -10.37 0.55 -3.89
C ALA A 10 -9.65 -0.58 -4.62
N SER A 11 -10.37 -1.41 -5.38
CA SER A 11 -9.69 -2.49 -6.10
C SER A 11 -10.14 -2.60 -7.54
N GLN A 12 -9.15 -2.82 -8.39
CA GLN A 12 -9.35 -3.21 -9.77
C GLN A 12 -8.56 -4.49 -9.98
N ILE A 13 -9.26 -5.61 -10.13
CA ILE A 13 -8.63 -6.92 -10.28
C ILE A 13 -8.48 -7.21 -11.77
N VAL A 14 -7.25 -7.53 -12.21
CA VAL A 14 -7.04 -7.96 -13.59
C VAL A 14 -7.76 -9.28 -13.85
N PRO A 15 -8.18 -9.56 -15.10
CA PRO A 15 -9.10 -10.68 -15.38
C PRO A 15 -8.62 -12.05 -14.89
N ASN A 16 -7.33 -12.29 -14.81
CA ASN A 16 -6.78 -13.58 -14.36
C ASN A 16 -6.50 -13.64 -12.85
N CYS A 17 -6.85 -12.59 -12.12
CA CYS A 17 -6.63 -12.51 -10.68
C CYS A 17 -7.91 -12.84 -9.93
N GLN A 18 -7.90 -13.92 -9.15
CA GLN A 18 -9.11 -14.45 -8.53
C GLN A 18 -9.14 -14.40 -7.00
N THR A 19 -7.99 -14.15 -6.34
CA THR A 19 -7.89 -14.40 -4.91
C THR A 19 -8.08 -13.17 -4.02
N TYR A 20 -8.10 -11.95 -4.58
CA TYR A 20 -8.37 -10.76 -3.79
C TYR A 20 -9.65 -10.09 -4.24
N PRO A 21 -10.78 -10.40 -3.59
CA PRO A 21 -12.03 -9.71 -3.90
C PRO A 21 -11.98 -8.26 -3.40
N LYS A 22 -12.85 -7.44 -3.96
CA LYS A 22 -13.00 -6.03 -3.66
C LYS A 22 -13.15 -5.76 -2.15
N HIS A 23 -13.90 -6.61 -1.45
CA HIS A 23 -14.15 -6.44 -0.02
C HIS A 23 -12.88 -6.60 0.82
N GLN A 24 -12.01 -7.53 0.47
CA GLN A 24 -10.75 -7.70 1.19
C GLN A 24 -9.81 -6.51 0.99
N THR A 25 -9.77 -5.95 -0.20
CA THR A 25 -9.01 -4.75 -0.49
C THR A 25 -9.56 -3.56 0.30
N ALA A 26 -10.88 -3.40 0.32
CA ALA A 26 -11.53 -2.34 1.08
C ALA A 26 -11.27 -2.48 2.58
N LEU A 27 -11.30 -3.71 3.09
CA LEU A 27 -10.96 -3.97 4.50
C LEU A 27 -9.49 -3.60 4.79
N ALA A 28 -8.57 -3.93 3.88
CA ALA A 28 -7.17 -3.53 4.02
C ALA A 28 -7.02 -2.01 4.08
N PHE A 29 -7.76 -1.28 3.25
CA PHE A 29 -7.77 0.18 3.27
C PHE A 29 -8.28 0.72 4.60
N PHE A 30 -9.35 0.14 5.11
CA PHE A 30 -9.90 0.52 6.40
C PHE A 30 -8.90 0.30 7.53
N ILE A 31 -8.25 -0.88 7.55
CA ILE A 31 -7.21 -1.20 8.54
C ILE A 31 -6.05 -0.22 8.43
N PHE A 32 -5.60 0.06 7.21
CA PHE A 32 -4.52 1.00 6.97
C PHE A 32 -4.87 2.38 7.53
N TYR A 33 -6.06 2.90 7.22
CA TYR A 33 -6.47 4.22 7.70
C TYR A 33 -6.59 4.26 9.22
N HIS A 34 -7.14 3.21 9.83
CA HIS A 34 -7.25 3.10 11.27
C HIS A 34 -5.87 3.17 11.93
N LYS A 35 -4.92 2.38 11.42
CA LYS A 35 -3.55 2.38 11.95
C LYS A 35 -2.81 3.68 11.67
N TRP A 36 -2.99 4.24 10.48
CA TRP A 36 -2.39 5.53 10.15
C TRP A 36 -2.86 6.62 11.11
N THR A 37 -4.15 6.73 11.37
CA THR A 37 -4.68 7.75 12.28
C THR A 37 -4.20 7.53 13.70
N GLU A 38 -4.06 6.27 14.13
CA GLU A 38 -3.55 5.92 15.45
C GLU A 38 -2.09 6.35 15.62
N TYR A 39 -1.26 6.16 14.58
CA TYR A 39 0.16 6.49 14.62
C TYR A 39 0.44 7.97 14.36
N PHE A 40 -0.23 8.57 13.40
CA PHE A 40 0.14 9.88 12.85
C PHE A 40 -0.99 10.90 12.85
N GLY A 41 -2.24 10.48 12.98
CA GLY A 41 -3.38 11.36 12.77
C GLY A 41 -3.59 11.66 11.29
N ASP A 42 -4.69 12.36 11.00
CA ASP A 42 -5.02 12.81 9.63
C ASP A 42 -5.88 14.06 9.71
N SER A 43 -5.34 15.13 10.29
CA SER A 43 -6.10 16.34 10.62
C SER A 43 -6.76 17.04 9.43
N ASN A 44 -6.16 16.90 8.24
CA ASN A 44 -6.70 17.50 7.01
C ASN A 44 -7.36 16.48 6.10
N TYR A 45 -7.59 15.27 6.57
CA TYR A 45 -8.16 14.16 5.80
C TYR A 45 -7.40 13.86 4.49
N ALA A 46 -6.11 14.21 4.43
CA ALA A 46 -5.31 14.01 3.23
C ALA A 46 -5.16 12.53 2.88
N VAL A 47 -4.91 11.69 3.89
CA VAL A 47 -4.75 10.25 3.69
C VAL A 47 -6.10 9.60 3.39
N ARG A 48 -7.16 10.01 4.06
CA ARG A 48 -8.51 9.54 3.75
C ARG A 48 -8.90 9.88 2.32
N GLY A 49 -8.65 11.11 1.88
CA GLY A 49 -8.93 11.54 0.51
C GLY A 49 -8.15 10.73 -0.52
N MET A 50 -6.90 10.39 -0.22
CA MET A 50 -6.10 9.52 -1.08
C MET A 50 -6.74 8.13 -1.18
N LEU A 51 -7.11 7.53 -0.05
CA LEU A 51 -7.70 6.19 -0.04
C LEU A 51 -9.04 6.13 -0.78
N GLU A 52 -9.82 7.21 -0.76
CA GLU A 52 -11.09 7.29 -1.49
C GLU A 52 -10.92 7.32 -3.01
N LYS A 53 -9.73 7.68 -3.50
CA LYS A 53 -9.47 7.86 -4.93
C LYS A 53 -8.59 6.77 -5.53
N VAL A 54 -7.73 6.14 -4.73
CA VAL A 54 -6.76 5.20 -5.27
C VAL A 54 -7.42 3.86 -5.61
N MET A 55 -6.95 3.26 -6.68
CA MET A 55 -7.35 1.92 -7.10
C MET A 55 -6.16 0.99 -7.01
N VAL A 56 -6.42 -0.26 -6.68
CA VAL A 56 -5.40 -1.30 -6.60
C VAL A 56 -5.58 -2.25 -7.78
N ARG A 57 -4.53 -2.39 -8.57
CA ARG A 57 -4.50 -3.39 -9.63
C ARG A 57 -3.71 -4.60 -9.11
N TRP A 58 -4.42 -5.70 -8.94
CA TRP A 58 -3.83 -6.98 -8.58
C TRP A 58 -3.38 -7.72 -9.83
N ASP A 59 -2.19 -8.31 -9.78
CA ASP A 59 -1.64 -9.02 -10.93
C ASP A 59 -1.04 -10.35 -10.46
N THR A 60 -1.11 -11.35 -11.32
CA THR A 60 -0.53 -12.68 -11.08
C THR A 60 0.94 -12.74 -11.47
N GLU A 61 1.42 -11.81 -12.26
CA GLU A 61 2.80 -11.77 -12.73
C GLU A 61 3.55 -10.60 -12.09
N LYS A 62 4.81 -10.84 -11.76
CA LYS A 62 5.69 -9.78 -11.27
C LYS A 62 6.11 -8.88 -12.42
N LYS A 63 6.28 -7.60 -12.11
CA LYS A 63 6.87 -6.65 -13.04
C LYS A 63 8.37 -6.51 -12.79
N VAL A 64 9.10 -6.11 -13.82
CA VAL A 64 10.50 -5.73 -13.70
C VAL A 64 10.58 -4.22 -13.63
N SER A 65 11.18 -3.69 -12.57
CA SER A 65 11.46 -2.28 -12.44
C SER A 65 12.87 -2.00 -12.95
N LYS A 66 13.00 -1.03 -13.86
CA LYS A 66 14.31 -0.62 -14.37
C LYS A 66 15.10 0.15 -13.31
N LYS A 67 14.41 0.91 -12.45
CA LYS A 67 15.00 1.68 -11.36
C LYS A 67 14.09 1.63 -10.15
N GLY A 68 14.68 1.68 -8.98
CA GLY A 68 13.91 1.77 -7.75
C GLY A 68 14.81 1.75 -6.52
N TYR A 69 14.18 1.69 -5.35
CA TYR A 69 14.86 1.60 -4.07
C TYR A 69 14.37 0.38 -3.31
N SER A 70 15.31 -0.36 -2.73
CA SER A 70 14.97 -1.47 -1.83
C SER A 70 14.51 -0.95 -0.47
N LEU A 71 14.04 -1.85 0.40
CA LEU A 71 13.58 -1.49 1.75
C LEU A 71 14.65 -0.80 2.59
N ASN A 72 15.93 -1.08 2.34
CA ASN A 72 17.02 -0.44 3.07
C ASN A 72 17.51 0.88 2.44
N GLY A 73 16.80 1.40 1.44
CA GLY A 73 17.12 2.65 0.80
C GLY A 73 18.16 2.56 -0.32
N GLU A 74 18.69 1.38 -0.62
CA GLU A 74 19.64 1.21 -1.72
C GLU A 74 18.95 1.24 -3.06
N SER A 75 19.52 1.94 -4.03
CA SER A 75 18.99 1.96 -5.40
C SER A 75 19.26 0.62 -6.10
N PHE A 76 18.35 0.24 -7.00
CA PHE A 76 18.52 -0.96 -7.82
C PHE A 76 18.02 -0.74 -9.24
N GLU A 77 18.45 -1.61 -10.15
CA GLU A 77 18.00 -1.63 -11.54
C GLU A 77 17.62 -3.05 -11.95
N ASN A 78 16.64 -3.16 -12.84
CA ASN A 78 16.22 -4.43 -13.46
C ASN A 78 15.87 -5.53 -12.45
N ARG A 79 15.19 -5.18 -11.37
CA ARG A 79 14.70 -6.14 -10.38
C ARG A 79 13.21 -6.42 -10.56
N ASN A 80 12.82 -7.65 -10.25
CA ASN A 80 11.40 -7.97 -10.07
C ASN A 80 10.87 -7.23 -8.84
N ILE A 81 9.70 -6.64 -8.99
CA ILE A 81 9.02 -5.91 -7.91
C ILE A 81 7.69 -6.57 -7.59
N ILE A 82 7.24 -6.43 -6.36
CA ILE A 82 5.96 -6.99 -5.90
C ILE A 82 4.90 -5.91 -5.69
N GLY A 83 5.28 -4.65 -5.76
CA GLY A 83 4.36 -3.54 -5.67
C GLY A 83 4.97 -2.27 -6.24
N ARG A 84 4.13 -1.37 -6.69
CA ARG A 84 4.56 -0.10 -7.26
C ARG A 84 3.42 0.91 -7.27
N VAL A 85 3.71 2.14 -6.87
CA VAL A 85 2.80 3.27 -7.10
C VAL A 85 2.96 3.70 -8.56
N GLU A 86 1.88 3.55 -9.33
CA GLU A 86 1.86 3.92 -10.75
C GLU A 86 1.48 5.39 -10.93
N SER A 87 0.58 5.90 -10.08
CA SER A 87 0.15 7.29 -10.10
C SER A 87 -0.47 7.63 -8.74
N ASP A 88 -0.94 8.86 -8.58
CA ASP A 88 -1.64 9.28 -7.36
C ASP A 88 -2.94 8.51 -7.10
N THR A 89 -3.48 7.85 -8.13
CA THR A 89 -4.75 7.16 -8.06
C THR A 89 -4.66 5.68 -8.40
N LEU A 90 -3.47 5.15 -8.64
CA LEU A 90 -3.30 3.75 -9.02
C LEU A 90 -2.04 3.16 -8.41
N THR A 91 -2.20 2.05 -7.71
CA THR A 91 -1.08 1.22 -7.29
C THR A 91 -1.22 -0.18 -7.87
N TRP A 92 -0.09 -0.73 -8.30
CA TRP A 92 0.01 -2.10 -8.80
C TRP A 92 0.56 -2.98 -7.69
N VAL A 93 -0.04 -4.16 -7.49
CA VAL A 93 0.40 -5.12 -6.48
C VAL A 93 0.42 -6.51 -7.11
N TRP A 94 1.54 -7.21 -6.95
CA TRP A 94 1.63 -8.61 -7.33
C TRP A 94 0.86 -9.45 -6.31
N GLN A 95 -0.05 -10.25 -6.81
CA GLN A 95 -0.87 -11.09 -5.94
C GLN A 95 -0.07 -12.16 -5.22
N GLY A 96 0.91 -12.77 -5.91
CA GLY A 96 1.77 -13.79 -5.32
C GLY A 96 1.08 -15.14 -5.16
N TYR A 97 1.84 -16.06 -4.62
CA TYR A 97 1.34 -17.38 -4.24
C TYR A 97 0.88 -17.41 -2.79
N ASP A 98 1.30 -16.42 -2.01
CA ASP A 98 1.00 -16.30 -0.59
C ASP A 98 0.33 -14.95 -0.34
N HIS A 99 -0.88 -14.96 0.14
CA HIS A 99 -1.64 -13.76 0.47
C HIS A 99 -0.88 -12.84 1.43
N LYS A 100 -0.04 -13.39 2.29
CA LYS A 100 0.75 -12.59 3.24
C LYS A 100 1.73 -11.67 2.54
N ILE A 101 2.35 -12.14 1.47
CA ILE A 101 3.26 -11.31 0.66
C ILE A 101 2.48 -10.18 0.01
N SER A 102 1.35 -10.50 -0.63
CA SER A 102 0.49 -9.52 -1.28
C SER A 102 -0.02 -8.46 -0.31
N GLN A 103 -0.42 -8.88 0.89
CA GLN A 103 -0.90 -7.98 1.93
C GLN A 103 0.21 -7.01 2.35
N SER A 104 1.43 -7.51 2.55
CA SER A 104 2.56 -6.66 2.90
C SER A 104 2.86 -5.64 1.80
N ALA A 105 2.85 -6.08 0.53
CA ALA A 105 3.10 -5.20 -0.60
C ALA A 105 2.05 -4.10 -0.69
N LEU A 106 0.78 -4.43 -0.50
CA LEU A 106 -0.28 -3.42 -0.53
C LEU A 106 -0.05 -2.34 0.52
N PHE A 107 0.15 -2.71 1.78
CA PHE A 107 0.35 -1.74 2.84
C PHE A 107 1.60 -0.90 2.60
N HIS A 108 2.65 -1.50 2.06
CA HIS A 108 3.87 -0.78 1.69
C HIS A 108 3.59 0.33 0.68
N GLU A 109 2.87 -0.01 -0.39
CA GLU A 109 2.53 0.97 -1.42
C GLU A 109 1.58 2.05 -0.89
N LEU A 110 0.66 1.70 0.00
CA LEU A 110 -0.24 2.67 0.61
C LEU A 110 0.52 3.70 1.47
N VAL A 111 1.62 3.31 2.11
CA VAL A 111 2.46 4.26 2.84
C VAL A 111 3.07 5.28 1.88
N HIS A 112 3.59 4.86 0.74
CA HIS A 112 4.11 5.79 -0.27
C HIS A 112 3.04 6.80 -0.71
N LEU A 113 1.83 6.32 -0.98
CA LEU A 113 0.71 7.19 -1.38
C LEU A 113 0.28 8.14 -0.26
N ALA A 114 0.27 7.67 0.98
CA ALA A 114 -0.07 8.50 2.12
C ALA A 114 0.96 9.61 2.35
N LEU A 115 2.23 9.27 2.24
CA LEU A 115 3.31 10.26 2.36
C LEU A 115 3.23 11.31 1.25
N ARG A 116 2.94 10.87 0.03
CA ARG A 116 2.75 11.78 -1.09
C ARG A 116 1.56 12.71 -0.87
N ALA A 117 0.45 12.19 -0.38
CA ALA A 117 -0.73 12.99 -0.09
C ALA A 117 -0.46 14.02 1.00
N LYS A 118 0.34 13.67 1.99
CA LYS A 118 0.59 14.51 3.15
C LYS A 118 1.76 15.48 2.96
N TYR A 119 2.84 15.04 2.32
CA TYR A 119 4.08 15.80 2.23
C TYR A 119 4.53 16.13 0.80
N GLY A 120 3.79 15.67 -0.20
CA GLY A 120 4.15 15.89 -1.60
C GLY A 120 5.24 14.99 -2.15
N THR A 121 5.78 14.07 -1.33
CA THR A 121 6.79 13.10 -1.77
C THR A 121 6.48 11.73 -1.22
N ALA A 122 6.67 10.71 -2.04
CA ALA A 122 6.41 9.32 -1.68
C ALA A 122 7.55 8.67 -0.87
N ASP A 123 8.65 9.40 -0.65
CA ASP A 123 9.84 8.92 0.04
C ASP A 123 10.32 7.55 -0.44
N PRO A 124 10.82 7.46 -1.68
CA PRO A 124 11.17 6.17 -2.27
C PRO A 124 12.38 5.49 -1.65
N ASP A 125 13.19 6.18 -0.86
CA ASP A 125 14.38 5.57 -0.24
C ASP A 125 14.13 4.99 1.15
N HIS A 126 12.87 4.95 1.60
CA HIS A 126 12.43 4.31 2.86
C HIS A 126 13.40 4.58 4.02
N GLU A 127 13.06 5.17 5.09
CA GLU A 127 13.94 5.45 6.23
C GLU A 127 15.35 6.00 5.87
N GLY A 128 15.60 6.30 4.57
CA GLY A 128 16.89 6.81 4.12
C GLY A 128 17.07 8.30 4.41
N THR A 129 18.17 8.87 3.94
CA THR A 129 18.50 10.27 4.20
C THR A 129 18.22 11.21 3.02
N LYS A 130 18.03 10.64 1.83
CA LYS A 130 17.83 11.42 0.61
C LYS A 130 16.45 12.05 0.53
N TYR A 131 15.44 11.32 0.92
CA TYR A 131 14.06 11.79 1.00
C TYR A 131 13.60 11.72 2.44
N ARG A 132 12.52 12.41 2.78
CA ARG A 132 12.00 12.44 4.14
C ARG A 132 10.52 12.07 4.16
N GLY A 133 10.10 11.46 5.25
CA GLY A 133 8.70 11.09 5.47
C GLY A 133 8.54 9.67 5.98
N TRP A 134 9.18 8.70 5.35
CA TRP A 134 9.12 7.31 5.79
C TRP A 134 10.06 7.07 6.97
N THR A 135 9.50 6.78 8.13
CA THR A 135 10.26 6.52 9.35
C THR A 135 10.09 5.07 9.78
N ARG A 136 10.83 4.67 10.80
CA ARG A 136 10.69 3.34 11.41
C ARG A 136 9.26 3.08 11.90
N LEU A 137 8.54 4.13 12.33
CA LEU A 137 7.15 4.00 12.74
C LEU A 137 6.24 3.56 11.59
N HIS A 138 6.48 4.05 10.38
CA HIS A 138 5.73 3.62 9.20
C HIS A 138 5.96 2.15 8.92
N SER A 139 7.21 1.69 9.01
CA SER A 139 7.54 0.28 8.82
C SER A 139 6.90 -0.61 9.89
N SER A 140 6.88 -0.16 11.14
CA SER A 140 6.22 -0.88 12.23
C SER A 140 4.72 -0.94 12.04
N MET A 141 4.12 0.15 11.59
CA MET A 141 2.69 0.21 11.29
C MET A 141 2.28 -0.80 10.21
N ILE A 142 3.11 -0.98 9.19
CA ILE A 142 2.85 -1.99 8.14
C ILE A 142 2.73 -3.38 8.74
N ILE A 143 3.62 -3.73 9.68
CA ILE A 143 3.58 -5.02 10.34
C ILE A 143 2.27 -5.19 11.10
N GLU A 144 1.82 -4.18 11.82
CA GLU A 144 0.56 -4.22 12.57
C GLU A 144 -0.65 -4.32 11.64
N CYS A 145 -0.63 -3.59 10.52
CA CYS A 145 -1.68 -3.68 9.51
C CYS A 145 -1.81 -5.11 8.98
N LYS A 146 -0.69 -5.72 8.65
CA LYS A 146 -0.65 -7.10 8.15
C LYS A 146 -1.20 -8.07 9.19
N GLN A 147 -0.77 -7.95 10.44
CA GLN A 147 -1.26 -8.80 11.51
C GLN A 147 -2.76 -8.65 11.72
N MET A 148 -3.26 -7.44 11.71
CA MET A 148 -4.69 -7.17 11.88
C MET A 148 -5.49 -7.76 10.73
N LEU A 149 -5.05 -7.59 9.49
CA LEU A 149 -5.75 -8.15 8.33
C LEU A 149 -5.79 -9.68 8.41
N GLN A 150 -4.69 -10.31 8.80
CA GLN A 150 -4.62 -11.76 8.95
C GLN A 150 -5.56 -12.28 10.05
N SER A 151 -5.81 -11.50 11.10
CA SER A 151 -6.70 -11.89 12.19
C SER A 151 -8.15 -12.07 11.76
N PHE A 152 -8.55 -11.49 10.63
CA PHE A 152 -9.89 -11.67 10.08
C PHE A 152 -10.07 -12.98 9.32
N ASN A 153 -9.01 -13.76 9.11
CA ASN A 153 -9.06 -15.06 8.42
C ASN A 153 -9.65 -15.00 7.00
N LEU A 154 -9.29 -13.95 6.29
CA LEU A 154 -9.76 -13.74 4.92
C LEU A 154 -8.83 -14.38 3.88
#